data_941831688e6685b7e9412854d433e4ce
#
_entry.id   941831688e6685b7e9412854d433e4ce
#
_cell.length_a   1.000
_cell.length_b   1.000
_cell.length_c   1.000
_cell.angle_alpha   90.00
_cell.angle_beta   90.00
_cell.angle_gamma   90.00
#
_symmetry.space_group_name_H-M   'P 1'
#
loop_
_entity.id
_entity.type
_entity.pdbx_description
1 polymer ?
#
loop_
_entity_poly.entity_id
_entity_poly.type
_entity_poly.pdbx_seq_one_letter_code
_entity_poly.pdbx_strand_id
1 'polypeptide(L)'
;MVSAVEQMAANTSWSALGKATDLRNRILFTLGLLVVYRLGTFIPVPGIDGAALQEFMEQAQQGIGGMLSMFTGGALGRMGIFALGIMPYISASIIVQLLTSMVPQLEQLKKEGEQGRKKINQYTRYGTVLLATLQAYGLAASLEAGDLVTDPGLFFRMSCLITLVGGTMFLMWLGEQITARGIGNGISLIIFVGIIAEIPAALAQFFASGRSGAISPAVIVGVIVMVVATIAFVVFMERALRKITIQYPRRQVGMKVMEGQNSHLPVKVNPSGVIPAIFASSLLLLPTTISTFSGSQTGPVMSTILAYFGPGQPLYLAFFTAMIIFFAYFYTFNVSFKPDDVADNLKNQNGFIPGIRPGKKTAEHLEYVVNRVLVLGSGYLAAVCLLPEVLRGQFAIPFYFGGTSVLIVVSVTMDTIQQVQSHLLAHQYESLIQKSQIRGKGKAVSYTHLTLPTT
;
A
#
# COMPACT_ATOMS: atom_id res chain seq x y z
N MET A 1 -25.49 0.61 -21.96
CA MET A 1 -25.35 -0.85 -21.88
C MET A 1 -24.14 -1.17 -21.03
N VAL A 2 -24.35 -1.89 -19.96
CA VAL A 2 -23.25 -2.43 -19.13
C VAL A 2 -22.50 -3.40 -20.04
N SER A 3 -21.18 -3.29 -20.13
CA SER A 3 -20.40 -4.17 -21.00
C SER A 3 -20.60 -5.63 -20.57
N ALA A 4 -20.58 -6.58 -21.51
CA ALA A 4 -20.71 -8.02 -21.19
C ALA A 4 -19.66 -8.45 -20.14
N VAL A 5 -18.53 -7.77 -20.09
CA VAL A 5 -17.45 -7.94 -19.09
C VAL A 5 -17.90 -7.49 -17.69
N GLU A 6 -18.61 -6.36 -17.57
CA GLU A 6 -19.16 -5.90 -16.29
C GLU A 6 -20.29 -6.82 -15.78
N GLN A 7 -21.11 -7.38 -16.68
CA GLN A 7 -22.12 -8.38 -16.32
C GLN A 7 -21.49 -9.71 -15.90
N MET A 8 -20.43 -10.15 -16.56
CA MET A 8 -19.67 -11.34 -16.14
C MET A 8 -18.98 -11.14 -14.79
N ALA A 9 -18.40 -9.96 -14.55
CA ALA A 9 -17.80 -9.63 -13.25
C ALA A 9 -18.83 -9.60 -12.10
N ALA A 10 -20.04 -9.08 -12.38
CA ALA A 10 -21.14 -9.07 -11.40
C ALA A 10 -21.70 -10.47 -11.10
N ASN A 11 -21.64 -11.39 -12.06
CA ASN A 11 -22.10 -12.79 -11.93
C ASN A 11 -20.99 -13.77 -11.51
N THR A 12 -19.80 -13.28 -11.15
CA THR A 12 -18.71 -14.15 -10.70
C THR A 12 -19.05 -14.73 -9.32
N SER A 13 -19.67 -15.88 -9.30
CA SER A 13 -20.03 -16.57 -8.06
C SER A 13 -18.76 -17.08 -7.36
N TRP A 14 -18.70 -16.90 -6.03
CA TRP A 14 -17.60 -17.42 -5.18
C TRP A 14 -17.40 -18.94 -5.33
N SER A 15 -18.42 -19.67 -5.84
CA SER A 15 -18.32 -21.10 -6.18
C SER A 15 -17.32 -21.38 -7.33
N ALA A 16 -17.00 -20.39 -8.18
CA ALA A 16 -16.01 -20.53 -9.24
C ALA A 16 -14.56 -20.58 -8.69
N LEU A 17 -14.32 -20.03 -7.49
CA LEU A 17 -13.04 -20.11 -6.78
C LEU A 17 -12.58 -21.57 -6.54
N GLY A 18 -13.52 -22.45 -6.21
CA GLY A 18 -13.24 -23.88 -5.98
C GLY A 18 -12.74 -24.62 -7.23
N LYS A 19 -13.08 -24.13 -8.43
CA LYS A 19 -12.72 -24.74 -9.72
C LYS A 19 -11.39 -24.23 -10.28
N ALA A 20 -10.95 -23.05 -9.86
CA ALA A 20 -9.69 -22.43 -10.32
C ALA A 20 -8.53 -22.87 -9.40
N THR A 21 -7.91 -24.01 -9.70
CA THR A 21 -6.85 -24.61 -8.86
C THR A 21 -5.62 -23.72 -8.71
N ASP A 22 -5.20 -23.01 -9.77
CA ASP A 22 -4.07 -22.08 -9.72
C ASP A 22 -4.35 -20.92 -8.76
N LEU A 23 -5.51 -20.28 -8.88
CA LEU A 23 -5.92 -19.19 -8.01
C LEU A 23 -5.99 -19.63 -6.53
N ARG A 24 -6.54 -20.82 -6.27
CA ARG A 24 -6.60 -21.39 -4.93
C ARG A 24 -5.21 -21.59 -4.34
N ASN A 25 -4.27 -22.11 -5.12
CA ASN A 25 -2.89 -22.32 -4.69
C ASN A 25 -2.19 -21.01 -4.38
N ARG A 26 -2.40 -19.95 -5.16
CA ARG A 26 -1.88 -18.59 -4.90
C ARG A 26 -2.46 -17.99 -3.64
N ILE A 27 -3.78 -18.15 -3.39
CA ILE A 27 -4.42 -17.68 -2.14
C ILE A 27 -3.84 -18.44 -0.94
N LEU A 28 -3.77 -19.78 -1.00
CA LEU A 28 -3.22 -20.57 0.08
C LEU A 28 -1.74 -20.25 0.38
N PHE A 29 -0.95 -20.02 -0.66
CA PHE A 29 0.44 -19.58 -0.54
C PHE A 29 0.52 -18.23 0.18
N THR A 30 -0.29 -17.25 -0.24
CA THR A 30 -0.36 -15.93 0.41
C THR A 30 -0.74 -16.06 1.88
N LEU A 31 -1.80 -16.80 2.20
CA LEU A 31 -2.24 -17.02 3.57
C LEU A 31 -1.17 -17.74 4.40
N GLY A 32 -0.49 -18.74 3.85
CA GLY A 32 0.61 -19.44 4.52
C GLY A 32 1.75 -18.49 4.90
N LEU A 33 2.17 -17.61 3.99
CA LEU A 33 3.22 -16.64 4.28
C LEU A 33 2.77 -15.57 5.29
N LEU A 34 1.50 -15.16 5.28
CA LEU A 34 0.94 -14.24 6.29
C LEU A 34 0.89 -14.89 7.69
N VAL A 35 0.63 -16.22 7.78
CA VAL A 35 0.75 -16.96 9.04
C VAL A 35 2.20 -16.97 9.52
N VAL A 36 3.18 -17.23 8.65
CA VAL A 36 4.61 -17.15 9.01
C VAL A 36 4.97 -15.75 9.54
N TYR A 37 4.51 -14.69 8.85
CA TYR A 37 4.67 -13.32 9.35
C TYR A 37 4.11 -13.18 10.78
N ARG A 38 2.88 -13.64 11.01
CA ARG A 38 2.23 -13.49 12.32
C ARG A 38 2.95 -14.26 13.41
N LEU A 39 3.41 -15.48 13.14
CA LEU A 39 4.21 -16.27 14.09
C LEU A 39 5.51 -15.53 14.48
N GLY A 40 6.19 -14.94 13.51
CA GLY A 40 7.43 -14.20 13.79
C GLY A 40 7.23 -12.94 14.66
N THR A 41 6.03 -12.34 14.68
CA THR A 41 5.75 -11.19 15.56
C THR A 41 5.73 -11.57 17.06
N PHE A 42 5.65 -12.85 17.38
CA PHE A 42 5.64 -13.35 18.77
C PHE A 42 7.01 -13.84 19.26
N ILE A 43 8.01 -13.92 18.38
CA ILE A 43 9.37 -14.35 18.75
C ILE A 43 10.11 -13.15 19.32
N PRO A 44 10.42 -13.08 20.63
CA PRO A 44 11.09 -11.94 21.22
C PRO A 44 12.57 -11.87 20.85
N VAL A 45 13.13 -10.67 20.85
CA VAL A 45 14.58 -10.45 20.75
C VAL A 45 15.23 -10.92 22.04
N PRO A 46 16.33 -11.70 21.99
CA PRO A 46 16.99 -12.21 23.18
C PRO A 46 17.62 -11.07 24.01
N GLY A 47 17.61 -11.24 25.36
CA GLY A 47 18.25 -10.30 26.29
C GLY A 47 17.38 -9.14 26.77
N ILE A 48 16.06 -9.17 26.52
CA ILE A 48 15.12 -8.15 26.97
C ILE A 48 14.29 -8.71 28.15
N ASP A 49 14.11 -7.89 29.19
CA ASP A 49 13.21 -8.21 30.30
C ASP A 49 11.75 -7.94 29.88
N GLY A 50 10.97 -9.03 29.76
CA GLY A 50 9.58 -8.95 29.32
C GLY A 50 8.65 -8.23 30.32
N ALA A 51 8.94 -8.26 31.62
CA ALA A 51 8.14 -7.61 32.64
C ALA A 51 8.34 -6.08 32.62
N ALA A 52 9.58 -5.64 32.62
CA ALA A 52 9.93 -4.21 32.49
C ALA A 52 9.45 -3.61 31.17
N LEU A 53 9.52 -4.41 30.09
CA LEU A 53 9.04 -3.99 28.78
C LEU A 53 7.52 -3.74 28.75
N GLN A 54 6.73 -4.60 29.38
CA GLN A 54 5.27 -4.42 29.45
C GLN A 54 4.91 -3.13 30.17
N GLU A 55 5.52 -2.83 31.31
CA GLU A 55 5.27 -1.61 32.05
C GLU A 55 5.68 -0.35 31.24
N PHE A 56 6.83 -0.39 30.57
CA PHE A 56 7.26 0.69 29.69
C PHE A 56 6.31 0.89 28.52
N MET A 57 5.83 -0.20 27.89
CA MET A 57 4.93 -0.14 26.75
C MET A 57 3.53 0.35 27.11
N GLU A 58 3.00 0.06 28.30
CA GLU A 58 1.74 0.61 28.78
C GLU A 58 1.80 2.14 28.88
N GLN A 59 2.94 2.69 29.31
CA GLN A 59 3.17 4.14 29.33
C GLN A 59 3.37 4.71 27.93
N ALA A 60 4.10 4.01 27.05
CA ALA A 60 4.38 4.45 25.68
C ALA A 60 3.17 4.31 24.72
N GLN A 61 2.22 3.44 25.02
CA GLN A 61 1.02 3.24 24.17
C GLN A 61 0.14 4.49 24.04
N GLN A 62 0.19 5.42 25.00
CA GLN A 62 -0.55 6.68 24.91
C GLN A 62 0.04 7.68 23.90
N GLY A 63 1.22 7.39 23.32
CA GLY A 63 1.94 8.26 22.41
C GLY A 63 2.21 7.65 21.02
N ILE A 64 3.35 8.03 20.45
CA ILE A 64 3.84 7.59 19.13
C ILE A 64 4.10 6.07 19.10
N GLY A 65 4.47 5.47 20.23
CA GLY A 65 4.71 4.04 20.36
C GLY A 65 3.51 3.18 19.99
N GLY A 66 2.28 3.63 20.31
CA GLY A 66 1.06 2.94 19.90
C GLY A 66 0.83 2.95 18.39
N MET A 67 1.13 4.06 17.70
CA MET A 67 1.05 4.11 16.22
C MET A 67 2.06 3.15 15.58
N LEU A 68 3.30 3.16 16.03
CA LEU A 68 4.35 2.27 15.52
C LEU A 68 3.99 0.79 15.78
N SER A 69 3.50 0.47 16.97
CA SER A 69 3.05 -0.87 17.34
C SER A 69 1.94 -1.38 16.39
N MET A 70 1.01 -0.54 16.03
CA MET A 70 -0.08 -0.88 15.10
C MET A 70 0.43 -1.25 13.70
N PHE A 71 1.39 -0.49 13.14
CA PHE A 71 1.99 -0.81 11.84
C PHE A 71 2.84 -2.08 11.85
N THR A 72 3.40 -2.44 13.01
CA THR A 72 4.21 -3.66 13.18
C THR A 72 3.38 -4.86 13.64
N GLY A 73 2.05 -4.71 13.82
CA GLY A 73 1.16 -5.77 14.29
C GLY A 73 1.45 -6.21 15.72
N GLY A 74 1.81 -5.26 16.60
CA GLY A 74 2.15 -5.49 18.00
C GLY A 74 3.57 -6.05 18.23
N ALA A 75 4.37 -6.24 17.16
CA ALA A 75 5.73 -6.76 17.30
C ALA A 75 6.65 -5.80 18.07
N LEU A 76 6.44 -4.48 17.93
CA LEU A 76 7.21 -3.50 18.69
C LEU A 76 6.88 -3.56 20.19
N GLY A 77 5.62 -3.68 20.55
CA GLY A 77 5.18 -3.79 21.95
C GLY A 77 5.69 -5.03 22.67
N ARG A 78 6.02 -6.06 21.92
CA ARG A 78 6.60 -7.32 22.45
C ARG A 78 8.09 -7.45 22.18
N MET A 79 8.70 -6.42 21.57
CA MET A 79 10.08 -6.47 21.06
C MET A 79 10.39 -7.75 20.31
N GLY A 80 9.49 -8.10 19.38
CA GLY A 80 9.69 -9.27 18.51
C GLY A 80 10.78 -9.02 17.45
N ILE A 81 11.22 -10.10 16.79
CA ILE A 81 12.20 -10.02 15.69
C ILE A 81 11.76 -9.10 14.55
N PHE A 82 10.46 -8.83 14.43
CA PHE A 82 9.85 -7.91 13.47
C PHE A 82 9.46 -6.56 14.09
N ALA A 83 10.09 -6.14 15.18
CA ALA A 83 9.76 -4.89 15.87
C ALA A 83 9.92 -3.65 14.98
N LEU A 84 10.89 -3.60 14.07
CA LEU A 84 11.01 -2.54 13.06
C LEU A 84 9.97 -2.65 11.94
N GLY A 85 9.34 -3.81 11.79
CA GLY A 85 8.39 -4.08 10.73
C GLY A 85 8.97 -3.85 9.34
N ILE A 86 8.11 -3.38 8.43
CA ILE A 86 8.47 -3.06 7.04
C ILE A 86 8.80 -1.58 6.83
N MET A 87 8.78 -0.77 7.90
CA MET A 87 8.98 0.68 7.85
C MET A 87 10.31 1.10 7.21
N PRO A 88 11.48 0.48 7.54
CA PRO A 88 12.75 0.82 6.90
C PRO A 88 12.72 0.63 5.38
N TYR A 89 12.03 -0.40 4.91
CA TYR A 89 11.88 -0.66 3.47
C TYR A 89 10.99 0.39 2.80
N ILE A 90 9.88 0.79 3.44
CA ILE A 90 8.99 1.83 2.90
C ILE A 90 9.78 3.14 2.76
N SER A 91 10.49 3.55 3.80
CA SER A 91 11.31 4.77 3.80
C SER A 91 12.39 4.73 2.71
N ALA A 92 13.11 3.61 2.58
CA ALA A 92 14.11 3.42 1.52
C ALA A 92 13.48 3.48 0.12
N SER A 93 12.32 2.86 -0.06
CA SER A 93 11.58 2.87 -1.33
C SER A 93 11.15 4.27 -1.72
N ILE A 94 10.67 5.08 -0.76
CA ILE A 94 10.32 6.49 -0.99
C ILE A 94 11.54 7.28 -1.46
N ILE A 95 12.65 7.17 -0.72
CA ILE A 95 13.89 7.90 -1.03
C ILE A 95 14.37 7.52 -2.43
N VAL A 96 14.41 6.23 -2.77
CA VAL A 96 14.86 5.76 -4.08
C VAL A 96 13.91 6.21 -5.19
N GLN A 97 12.59 6.22 -4.96
CA GLN A 97 11.62 6.71 -5.94
C GLN A 97 11.75 8.23 -6.17
N LEU A 98 11.96 9.01 -5.12
CA LEU A 98 12.25 10.45 -5.24
C LEU A 98 13.54 10.68 -6.01
N LEU A 99 14.62 9.98 -5.66
CA LEU A 99 15.90 10.07 -6.36
C LEU A 99 15.79 9.66 -7.84
N THR A 100 14.96 8.65 -8.14
CA THR A 100 14.75 8.20 -9.53
C THR A 100 14.05 9.28 -10.38
N SER A 101 13.24 10.15 -9.78
CA SER A 101 12.60 11.26 -10.50
C SER A 101 13.48 12.51 -10.59
N MET A 102 14.46 12.68 -9.68
CA MET A 102 15.31 13.86 -9.60
C MET A 102 16.65 13.67 -10.32
N VAL A 103 17.18 12.43 -10.37
CA VAL A 103 18.49 12.11 -10.92
C VAL A 103 18.34 11.53 -12.33
N PRO A 104 18.84 12.21 -13.39
CA PRO A 104 18.66 11.78 -14.78
C PRO A 104 19.21 10.38 -15.08
N GLN A 105 20.31 9.98 -14.40
CA GLN A 105 20.91 8.65 -14.55
C GLN A 105 19.97 7.53 -14.06
N LEU A 106 19.27 7.75 -12.94
CA LEU A 106 18.29 6.79 -12.41
C LEU A 106 17.01 6.77 -13.23
N GLU A 107 16.63 7.91 -13.80
CA GLU A 107 15.50 7.98 -14.74
C GLU A 107 15.78 7.18 -16.02
N GLN A 108 16.99 7.30 -16.56
CA GLN A 108 17.40 6.46 -17.71
C GLN A 108 17.37 4.98 -17.36
N LEU A 109 17.87 4.61 -16.19
CA LEU A 109 17.81 3.24 -15.69
C LEU A 109 16.35 2.72 -15.63
N LYS A 110 15.41 3.55 -15.21
CA LYS A 110 13.97 3.20 -15.20
C LYS A 110 13.41 2.95 -16.60
N LYS A 111 13.93 3.64 -17.62
CA LYS A 111 13.57 3.47 -19.04
C LYS A 111 14.15 2.22 -19.68
N GLU A 112 15.21 1.60 -19.11
CA GLU A 112 15.81 0.33 -19.57
C GLU A 112 14.89 -0.90 -19.35
N GLY A 113 13.70 -0.73 -18.79
CA GLY A 113 12.74 -1.80 -18.61
C GLY A 113 13.05 -2.72 -17.40
N GLU A 114 12.98 -4.04 -17.58
CA GLU A 114 13.13 -5.00 -16.46
C GLU A 114 14.53 -5.00 -15.82
N GLN A 115 15.57 -4.82 -16.60
CA GLN A 115 16.93 -4.80 -16.07
C GLN A 115 17.17 -3.58 -15.18
N GLY A 116 16.69 -2.41 -15.61
CA GLY A 116 16.76 -1.20 -14.83
C GLY A 116 15.94 -1.29 -13.53
N ARG A 117 14.74 -1.86 -13.59
CA ARG A 117 13.92 -2.09 -12.39
C ARG A 117 14.61 -3.01 -11.37
N LYS A 118 15.30 -4.06 -11.82
CA LYS A 118 16.08 -4.94 -10.93
C LYS A 118 17.17 -4.16 -10.19
N LYS A 119 17.90 -3.27 -10.88
CA LYS A 119 18.93 -2.42 -10.26
C LYS A 119 18.33 -1.42 -9.26
N ILE A 120 17.21 -0.78 -9.59
CA ILE A 120 16.49 0.13 -8.67
C ILE A 120 16.05 -0.62 -7.42
N ASN A 121 15.51 -1.83 -7.56
CA ASN A 121 15.14 -2.68 -6.43
C ASN A 121 16.36 -3.06 -5.57
N GLN A 122 17.53 -3.29 -6.16
CA GLN A 122 18.77 -3.53 -5.40
C GLN A 122 19.17 -2.30 -4.58
N TYR A 123 19.09 -1.09 -5.14
CA TYR A 123 19.35 0.14 -4.40
C TYR A 123 18.36 0.32 -3.24
N THR A 124 17.10 -0.01 -3.44
CA THR A 124 16.10 0.00 -2.37
C THR A 124 16.48 -0.99 -1.26
N ARG A 125 16.93 -2.20 -1.59
CA ARG A 125 17.39 -3.18 -0.59
C ARG A 125 18.59 -2.69 0.20
N TYR A 126 19.58 -2.10 -0.44
CA TYR A 126 20.76 -1.51 0.25
C TYR A 126 20.35 -0.35 1.17
N GLY A 127 19.46 0.53 0.67
CA GLY A 127 18.89 1.60 1.48
C GLY A 127 18.12 1.07 2.68
N THR A 128 17.38 -0.03 2.51
CA THR A 128 16.65 -0.70 3.60
C THR A 128 17.61 -1.22 4.68
N VAL A 129 18.69 -1.89 4.29
CA VAL A 129 19.70 -2.38 5.24
C VAL A 129 20.31 -1.22 6.03
N LEU A 130 20.68 -0.14 5.33
CA LEU A 130 21.28 1.05 5.98
C LEU A 130 20.31 1.65 7.01
N LEU A 131 19.05 1.92 6.60
CA LEU A 131 18.06 2.52 7.51
C LEU A 131 17.67 1.57 8.64
N ALA A 132 17.50 0.28 8.37
CA ALA A 132 17.23 -0.72 9.40
C ALA A 132 18.34 -0.83 10.43
N THR A 133 19.62 -0.74 9.99
CA THR A 133 20.78 -0.75 10.89
C THR A 133 20.80 0.48 11.80
N LEU A 134 20.56 1.67 11.24
CA LEU A 134 20.48 2.89 12.03
C LEU A 134 19.35 2.86 13.06
N GLN A 135 18.17 2.40 12.64
CA GLN A 135 16.99 2.28 13.52
C GLN A 135 17.17 1.20 14.58
N ALA A 136 17.73 0.04 14.22
CA ALA A 136 18.01 -1.05 15.16
C ALA A 136 19.02 -0.64 16.22
N TYR A 137 20.09 0.06 15.82
CA TYR A 137 21.09 0.59 16.76
C TYR A 137 20.48 1.60 17.74
N GLY A 138 19.69 2.55 17.21
CA GLY A 138 18.99 3.53 18.04
C GLY A 138 18.02 2.88 19.02
N LEU A 139 17.26 1.87 18.57
CA LEU A 139 16.33 1.13 19.43
C LEU A 139 17.09 0.35 20.53
N ALA A 140 18.19 -0.34 20.18
CA ALA A 140 19.01 -1.04 21.17
C ALA A 140 19.59 -0.09 22.24
N ALA A 141 20.08 1.08 21.83
CA ALA A 141 20.57 2.10 22.74
C ALA A 141 19.47 2.67 23.65
N SER A 142 18.26 2.86 23.12
CA SER A 142 17.09 3.32 23.90
C SER A 142 16.65 2.29 24.94
N LEU A 143 16.67 1.00 24.60
CA LEU A 143 16.33 -0.08 25.53
C LEU A 143 17.33 -0.21 26.68
N GLU A 144 18.63 -0.03 26.39
CA GLU A 144 19.66 0.00 27.45
C GLU A 144 19.50 1.21 28.37
N ALA A 145 19.21 2.38 27.81
CA ALA A 145 19.02 3.61 28.58
C ALA A 145 17.75 3.56 29.48
N GLY A 146 16.78 2.70 29.12
CA GLY A 146 15.55 2.49 29.89
C GLY A 146 15.62 1.35 30.89
N ASP A 147 16.80 0.75 31.14
CA ASP A 147 16.98 -0.43 32.02
C ASP A 147 16.06 -1.62 31.68
N LEU A 148 15.73 -1.79 30.38
CA LEU A 148 14.85 -2.83 29.88
C LEU A 148 15.62 -4.10 29.46
N VAL A 149 16.93 -4.13 29.66
CA VAL A 149 17.85 -5.16 29.18
C VAL A 149 18.46 -5.89 30.39
N THR A 150 18.46 -7.23 30.31
CA THR A 150 19.02 -8.06 31.38
C THR A 150 20.53 -7.86 31.55
N ASP A 151 21.28 -7.84 30.44
CA ASP A 151 22.73 -7.64 30.40
C ASP A 151 23.09 -6.53 29.40
N PRO A 152 23.20 -5.26 29.86
CA PRO A 152 23.55 -4.16 28.96
C PRO A 152 25.02 -4.29 28.50
N GLY A 153 25.25 -4.08 27.18
CA GLY A 153 26.58 -4.12 26.62
C GLY A 153 26.66 -4.33 25.13
N LEU A 154 27.88 -4.35 24.60
CA LEU A 154 28.15 -4.49 23.18
C LEU A 154 27.52 -5.76 22.59
N PHE A 155 27.51 -6.85 23.35
CA PHE A 155 26.94 -8.13 22.92
C PHE A 155 25.42 -8.01 22.67
N PHE A 156 24.70 -7.37 23.60
CA PHE A 156 23.25 -7.12 23.42
C PHE A 156 22.99 -6.23 22.20
N ARG A 157 23.73 -5.12 22.06
CA ARG A 157 23.56 -4.21 20.90
C ARG A 157 23.76 -4.93 19.58
N MET A 158 24.81 -5.73 19.46
CA MET A 158 25.11 -6.46 18.23
C MET A 158 24.06 -7.55 17.96
N SER A 159 23.64 -8.30 18.99
CA SER A 159 22.59 -9.31 18.89
C SER A 159 21.25 -8.69 18.46
N CYS A 160 20.84 -7.61 19.11
CA CYS A 160 19.63 -6.87 18.77
C CYS A 160 19.67 -6.32 17.34
N LEU A 161 20.81 -5.71 16.93
CA LEU A 161 21.00 -5.18 15.60
C LEU A 161 20.88 -6.28 14.53
N ILE A 162 21.60 -7.39 14.68
CA ILE A 162 21.55 -8.50 13.71
C ILE A 162 20.13 -9.10 13.63
N THR A 163 19.48 -9.26 14.77
CA THR A 163 18.12 -9.83 14.83
C THR A 163 17.11 -8.92 14.14
N LEU A 164 17.10 -7.63 14.42
CA LEU A 164 16.14 -6.70 13.87
C LEU A 164 16.36 -6.43 12.37
N VAL A 165 17.63 -6.28 11.94
CA VAL A 165 17.96 -6.12 10.52
C VAL A 165 17.61 -7.41 9.75
N GLY A 166 17.96 -8.58 10.29
CA GLY A 166 17.61 -9.87 9.73
C GLY A 166 16.09 -10.03 9.60
N GLY A 167 15.34 -9.65 10.64
CA GLY A 167 13.87 -9.65 10.65
C GLY A 167 13.28 -8.75 9.57
N THR A 168 13.78 -7.54 9.42
CA THR A 168 13.33 -6.60 8.37
C THR A 168 13.62 -7.14 6.96
N MET A 169 14.81 -7.70 6.74
CA MET A 169 15.18 -8.29 5.46
C MET A 169 14.34 -9.53 5.14
N PHE A 170 14.01 -10.33 6.14
CA PHE A 170 13.11 -11.47 5.98
C PHE A 170 11.68 -11.01 5.62
N LEU A 171 11.16 -9.97 6.27
CA LEU A 171 9.85 -9.39 5.93
C LEU A 171 9.80 -8.85 4.50
N MET A 172 10.86 -8.17 4.07
CA MET A 172 10.98 -7.68 2.70
C MET A 172 10.95 -8.86 1.71
N TRP A 173 11.74 -9.90 1.95
CA TRP A 173 11.74 -11.11 1.12
C TRP A 173 10.36 -11.79 1.10
N LEU A 174 9.69 -11.86 2.24
CA LEU A 174 8.33 -12.40 2.38
C LEU A 174 7.33 -11.62 1.51
N GLY A 175 7.37 -10.28 1.56
CA GLY A 175 6.56 -9.39 0.74
C GLY A 175 6.82 -9.57 -0.76
N GLU A 176 8.08 -9.73 -1.15
CA GLU A 176 8.45 -10.02 -2.55
C GLU A 176 7.94 -11.39 -3.01
N GLN A 177 8.00 -12.44 -2.18
CA GLN A 177 7.46 -13.77 -2.51
C GLN A 177 5.94 -13.73 -2.68
N ILE A 178 5.21 -13.04 -1.80
CA ILE A 178 3.76 -12.86 -1.94
C ILE A 178 3.44 -12.15 -3.25
N THR A 179 4.15 -11.07 -3.58
CA THR A 179 3.93 -10.30 -4.82
C THR A 179 4.25 -11.13 -6.08
N ALA A 180 5.30 -11.96 -6.05
CA ALA A 180 5.74 -12.74 -7.20
C ALA A 180 4.88 -14.00 -7.46
N ARG A 181 4.47 -14.69 -6.40
CA ARG A 181 3.83 -16.02 -6.48
C ARG A 181 2.43 -16.08 -5.89
N GLY A 182 2.06 -15.09 -5.08
CA GLY A 182 0.78 -15.00 -4.41
C GLY A 182 -0.25 -14.15 -5.16
N ILE A 183 -1.10 -13.49 -4.38
CA ILE A 183 -2.10 -12.52 -4.84
C ILE A 183 -1.94 -11.26 -4.02
N GLY A 184 -2.06 -10.12 -4.69
CA GLY A 184 -1.94 -8.81 -4.06
C GLY A 184 -0.51 -8.28 -4.02
N ASN A 185 -0.37 -7.07 -3.51
CA ASN A 185 0.93 -6.49 -3.17
C ASN A 185 1.35 -7.02 -1.80
N GLY A 186 2.41 -7.85 -1.74
CA GLY A 186 2.83 -8.52 -0.52
C GLY A 186 3.18 -7.56 0.62
N ILE A 187 3.79 -6.42 0.30
CA ILE A 187 4.15 -5.39 1.29
C ILE A 187 2.89 -4.78 1.90
N SER A 188 1.93 -4.40 1.06
CA SER A 188 0.64 -3.85 1.50
C SER A 188 -0.15 -4.87 2.33
N LEU A 189 -0.10 -6.16 1.97
CA LEU A 189 -0.75 -7.23 2.71
C LEU A 189 -0.11 -7.47 4.09
N ILE A 190 1.21 -7.36 4.22
CA ILE A 190 1.89 -7.47 5.52
C ILE A 190 1.44 -6.33 6.44
N ILE A 191 1.39 -5.09 5.95
CA ILE A 191 0.89 -3.93 6.72
C ILE A 191 -0.58 -4.14 7.10
N PHE A 192 -1.40 -4.57 6.17
CA PHE A 192 -2.81 -4.87 6.36
C PHE A 192 -3.05 -5.89 7.47
N VAL A 193 -2.33 -7.02 7.46
CA VAL A 193 -2.44 -8.05 8.51
C VAL A 193 -1.93 -7.53 9.85
N GLY A 194 -0.88 -6.71 9.87
CA GLY A 194 -0.41 -6.04 11.07
C GLY A 194 -1.52 -5.19 11.71
N ILE A 195 -2.18 -4.35 10.92
CA ILE A 195 -3.28 -3.49 11.39
C ILE A 195 -4.47 -4.33 11.87
N ILE A 196 -4.93 -5.29 11.08
CA ILE A 196 -6.09 -6.13 11.45
C ILE A 196 -5.84 -6.91 12.74
N ALA A 197 -4.62 -7.37 12.95
CA ALA A 197 -4.29 -8.16 14.12
C ALA A 197 -4.39 -7.39 15.45
N GLU A 198 -4.28 -6.05 15.41
CA GLU A 198 -4.41 -5.18 16.59
C GLU A 198 -5.85 -4.69 16.82
N ILE A 199 -6.74 -4.81 15.82
CA ILE A 199 -8.15 -4.37 15.94
C ILE A 199 -8.87 -5.02 17.14
N PRO A 200 -8.81 -6.36 17.37
CA PRO A 200 -9.52 -6.96 18.48
C PRO A 200 -9.07 -6.43 19.85
N ALA A 201 -7.76 -6.23 20.05
CA ALA A 201 -7.21 -5.68 21.27
C ALA A 201 -7.64 -4.22 21.48
N ALA A 202 -7.60 -3.40 20.43
CA ALA A 202 -8.03 -2.01 20.45
C ALA A 202 -9.54 -1.89 20.77
N LEU A 203 -10.37 -2.74 20.18
CA LEU A 203 -11.80 -2.79 20.49
C LEU A 203 -12.07 -3.21 21.94
N ALA A 204 -11.35 -4.22 22.44
CA ALA A 204 -11.48 -4.65 23.83
C ALA A 204 -11.15 -3.50 24.82
N GLN A 205 -10.07 -2.77 24.56
CA GLN A 205 -9.67 -1.59 25.33
C GLN A 205 -10.72 -0.48 25.28
N PHE A 206 -11.26 -0.19 24.10
CA PHE A 206 -12.29 0.81 23.90
C PHE A 206 -13.56 0.49 24.70
N PHE A 207 -14.04 -0.76 24.64
CA PHE A 207 -15.19 -1.18 25.44
C PHE A 207 -14.90 -1.23 26.96
N ALA A 208 -13.68 -1.57 27.35
CA ALA A 208 -13.26 -1.51 28.75
C ALA A 208 -13.29 -0.07 29.29
N SER A 209 -12.82 0.90 28.51
CA SER A 209 -12.90 2.33 28.87
C SER A 209 -14.35 2.84 28.97
N GLY A 210 -15.25 2.27 28.17
CA GLY A 210 -16.69 2.52 28.32
C GLY A 210 -17.29 1.95 29.61
N ARG A 211 -16.87 0.76 30.04
CA ARG A 211 -17.32 0.12 31.27
C ARG A 211 -16.79 0.81 32.51
N SER A 212 -15.58 1.35 32.47
CA SER A 212 -15.00 2.14 33.58
C SER A 212 -15.59 3.54 33.74
N GLY A 213 -16.51 3.95 32.85
CA GLY A 213 -17.11 5.27 32.86
C GLY A 213 -16.22 6.40 32.33
N ALA A 214 -15.02 6.09 31.83
CA ALA A 214 -14.12 7.08 31.23
C ALA A 214 -14.68 7.67 29.93
N ILE A 215 -15.52 6.93 29.22
CA ILE A 215 -16.15 7.35 27.96
C ILE A 215 -17.66 7.17 28.09
N SER A 216 -18.44 8.20 27.72
CA SER A 216 -19.90 8.08 27.77
C SER A 216 -20.43 7.11 26.69
N PRO A 217 -21.54 6.38 26.98
CA PRO A 217 -22.14 5.45 26.01
C PRO A 217 -22.51 6.11 24.67
N ALA A 218 -22.90 7.38 24.70
CA ALA A 218 -23.24 8.14 23.50
C ALA A 218 -22.02 8.35 22.58
N VAL A 219 -20.85 8.59 23.16
CA VAL A 219 -19.59 8.72 22.39
C VAL A 219 -19.20 7.38 21.77
N ILE A 220 -19.40 6.26 22.47
CA ILE A 220 -19.12 4.93 21.94
C ILE A 220 -19.96 4.66 20.69
N VAL A 221 -21.26 4.90 20.75
CA VAL A 221 -22.16 4.75 19.59
C VAL A 221 -21.76 5.70 18.47
N GLY A 222 -21.44 6.96 18.80
CA GLY A 222 -21.00 7.97 17.83
C GLY A 222 -19.74 7.55 17.08
N VAL A 223 -18.75 7.00 17.78
CA VAL A 223 -17.49 6.50 17.18
C VAL A 223 -17.76 5.31 16.24
N ILE A 224 -18.60 4.35 16.65
CA ILE A 224 -18.94 3.19 15.80
C ILE A 224 -19.63 3.67 14.51
N VAL A 225 -20.62 4.54 14.61
CA VAL A 225 -21.34 5.10 13.45
C VAL A 225 -20.36 5.85 12.55
N MET A 226 -19.45 6.63 13.11
CA MET A 226 -18.45 7.37 12.36
C MET A 226 -17.47 6.44 11.62
N VAL A 227 -16.98 5.36 12.25
CA VAL A 227 -16.09 4.38 11.62
C VAL A 227 -16.80 3.72 10.43
N VAL A 228 -18.06 3.28 10.60
CA VAL A 228 -18.84 2.69 9.51
C VAL A 228 -19.06 3.69 8.39
N ALA A 229 -19.40 4.95 8.71
CA ALA A 229 -19.58 6.01 7.72
C ALA A 229 -18.27 6.31 6.96
N THR A 230 -17.14 6.34 7.65
CA THR A 230 -15.81 6.55 7.05
C THR A 230 -15.46 5.40 6.11
N ILE A 231 -15.66 4.14 6.51
CA ILE A 231 -15.43 2.98 5.65
C ILE A 231 -16.32 3.06 4.39
N ALA A 232 -17.61 3.35 4.54
CA ALA A 232 -18.52 3.49 3.42
C ALA A 232 -18.09 4.62 2.46
N PHE A 233 -17.66 5.76 3.00
CA PHE A 233 -17.16 6.88 2.23
C PHE A 233 -15.87 6.55 1.48
N VAL A 234 -14.92 5.88 2.12
CA VAL A 234 -13.67 5.45 1.48
C VAL A 234 -13.95 4.46 0.36
N VAL A 235 -14.80 3.45 0.58
CA VAL A 235 -15.21 2.48 -0.46
C VAL A 235 -15.86 3.19 -1.64
N PHE A 236 -16.72 4.17 -1.38
CA PHE A 236 -17.37 4.98 -2.43
C PHE A 236 -16.33 5.73 -3.26
N MET A 237 -15.38 6.42 -2.63
CA MET A 237 -14.34 7.20 -3.29
C MET A 237 -13.34 6.33 -4.07
N GLU A 238 -12.94 5.19 -3.53
CA GLU A 238 -12.03 4.24 -4.21
C GLU A 238 -12.66 3.58 -5.44
N ARG A 239 -13.99 3.44 -5.46
CA ARG A 239 -14.74 2.93 -6.63
C ARG A 239 -15.08 4.00 -7.65
N ALA A 240 -14.93 5.27 -7.30
CA ALA A 240 -15.27 6.39 -8.18
C ALA A 240 -14.30 6.47 -9.37
N LEU A 241 -14.86 6.46 -10.58
CA LEU A 241 -14.12 6.47 -11.84
C LEU A 241 -14.63 7.61 -12.74
N ARG A 242 -13.71 8.36 -13.32
CA ARG A 242 -14.00 9.27 -14.44
C ARG A 242 -13.81 8.51 -15.76
N LYS A 243 -14.88 8.29 -16.52
CA LYS A 243 -14.85 7.63 -17.83
C LYS A 243 -14.59 8.66 -18.92
N ILE A 244 -13.47 8.55 -19.63
CA ILE A 244 -13.14 9.38 -20.80
C ILE A 244 -13.46 8.55 -22.04
N THR A 245 -14.30 9.09 -22.93
CA THR A 245 -14.72 8.37 -24.15
C THR A 245 -13.58 8.36 -25.16
N ILE A 246 -13.27 7.16 -25.68
CA ILE A 246 -12.31 6.93 -26.75
C ILE A 246 -13.06 6.33 -27.92
N GLN A 247 -12.80 6.83 -29.12
CA GLN A 247 -13.34 6.29 -30.35
C GLN A 247 -12.24 5.64 -31.16
N TYR A 248 -12.54 4.44 -31.69
CA TYR A 248 -11.69 3.75 -32.63
C TYR A 248 -12.29 3.88 -34.04
N PRO A 249 -11.50 4.20 -35.08
CA PRO A 249 -11.98 4.32 -36.45
C PRO A 249 -12.52 2.99 -36.94
N ARG A 250 -13.47 3.06 -37.87
CA ARG A 250 -13.99 1.87 -38.56
C ARG A 250 -12.86 1.17 -39.30
N ARG A 251 -12.74 -0.14 -39.13
CA ARG A 251 -11.77 -0.97 -39.89
C ARG A 251 -12.51 -1.80 -40.90
N GLN A 252 -12.03 -1.73 -42.15
CA GLN A 252 -12.47 -2.63 -43.20
C GLN A 252 -11.52 -3.83 -43.23
N VAL A 253 -12.05 -5.03 -42.99
CA VAL A 253 -11.31 -6.29 -43.10
C VAL A 253 -11.96 -7.08 -44.22
N GLY A 254 -11.39 -7.00 -45.40
CA GLY A 254 -11.98 -7.55 -46.63
C GLY A 254 -13.28 -6.86 -47.02
N MET A 255 -14.35 -7.61 -47.25
CA MET A 255 -15.69 -7.08 -47.59
C MET A 255 -16.54 -6.71 -46.35
N LYS A 256 -16.07 -6.98 -45.12
CA LYS A 256 -16.80 -6.66 -43.89
C LYS A 256 -16.27 -5.35 -43.30
N VAL A 257 -17.16 -4.37 -43.14
CA VAL A 257 -16.89 -3.15 -42.39
C VAL A 257 -17.22 -3.43 -40.93
N MET A 258 -16.20 -3.46 -40.07
CA MET A 258 -16.39 -3.50 -38.63
C MET A 258 -16.72 -2.06 -38.15
N GLU A 259 -17.85 -1.90 -37.47
CA GLU A 259 -18.21 -0.61 -36.87
C GLU A 259 -17.17 -0.18 -35.84
N GLY A 260 -16.87 1.12 -35.82
CA GLY A 260 -15.97 1.69 -34.83
C GLY A 260 -16.50 1.44 -33.42
N GLN A 261 -15.70 0.85 -32.56
CA GLN A 261 -16.05 0.60 -31.17
C GLN A 261 -15.79 1.88 -30.35
N ASN A 262 -16.79 2.32 -29.61
CA ASN A 262 -16.63 3.33 -28.58
C ASN A 262 -16.20 2.62 -27.30
N SER A 263 -15.02 2.95 -26.79
CA SER A 263 -14.49 2.47 -25.52
C SER A 263 -14.38 3.63 -24.53
N HIS A 264 -14.16 3.32 -23.26
CA HIS A 264 -13.95 4.33 -22.24
C HIS A 264 -12.64 4.05 -21.50
N LEU A 265 -11.81 5.10 -21.34
CA LEU A 265 -10.65 5.07 -20.47
C LEU A 265 -11.12 5.37 -19.03
N PRO A 266 -11.08 4.40 -18.11
CA PRO A 266 -11.42 4.63 -16.71
C PRO A 266 -10.25 5.30 -16.00
N VAL A 267 -10.44 6.52 -15.50
CA VAL A 267 -9.49 7.23 -14.64
C VAL A 267 -10.04 7.17 -13.22
N LYS A 268 -9.31 6.54 -12.29
CA LYS A 268 -9.68 6.51 -10.86
C LYS A 268 -9.62 7.94 -10.29
N VAL A 269 -10.51 8.27 -9.36
CA VAL A 269 -10.47 9.55 -8.63
C VAL A 269 -9.22 9.63 -7.77
N ASN A 270 -8.81 8.51 -7.21
CA ASN A 270 -7.56 8.38 -6.50
C ASN A 270 -6.63 7.39 -7.25
N PRO A 271 -5.86 7.84 -8.26
CA PRO A 271 -4.96 6.94 -8.99
C PRO A 271 -3.72 6.56 -8.19
N SER A 272 -3.37 7.31 -7.14
CA SER A 272 -2.24 7.04 -6.25
C SER A 272 -2.56 6.01 -5.16
N GLY A 273 -3.84 5.69 -4.92
CA GLY A 273 -4.27 4.78 -3.86
C GLY A 273 -3.91 5.28 -2.47
N VAL A 274 -3.54 4.36 -1.58
CA VAL A 274 -3.17 4.66 -0.18
C VAL A 274 -1.69 5.04 0.00
N ILE A 275 -0.86 4.86 -1.02
CA ILE A 275 0.60 5.06 -0.96
C ILE A 275 1.00 6.45 -0.45
N PRO A 276 0.37 7.56 -0.87
CA PRO A 276 0.70 8.89 -0.36
C PRO A 276 0.53 9.03 1.15
N ALA A 277 -0.52 8.43 1.71
CA ALA A 277 -0.77 8.46 3.13
C ALA A 277 0.28 7.66 3.92
N ILE A 278 0.70 6.49 3.40
CA ILE A 278 1.78 5.68 3.98
C ILE A 278 3.11 6.46 3.92
N PHE A 279 3.39 7.13 2.81
CA PHE A 279 4.62 7.90 2.63
C PHE A 279 4.68 9.09 3.59
N ALA A 280 3.59 9.86 3.68
CA ALA A 280 3.50 10.99 4.59
C ALA A 280 3.67 10.55 6.06
N SER A 281 2.99 9.47 6.48
CA SER A 281 3.13 8.95 7.85
C SER A 281 4.54 8.42 8.13
N SER A 282 5.15 7.68 7.20
CA SER A 282 6.51 7.13 7.36
C SER A 282 7.55 8.24 7.49
N LEU A 283 7.43 9.32 6.71
CA LEU A 283 8.36 10.44 6.77
C LEU A 283 8.22 11.24 8.06
N LEU A 284 6.99 11.43 8.55
CA LEU A 284 6.74 12.10 9.83
C LEU A 284 7.21 11.30 11.04
N LEU A 285 7.25 9.98 10.93
CA LEU A 285 7.76 9.12 11.98
C LEU A 285 9.29 9.11 12.07
N LEU A 286 10.02 9.50 11.02
CA LEU A 286 11.51 9.54 11.05
C LEU A 286 12.07 10.48 12.13
N PRO A 287 11.70 11.78 12.22
CA PRO A 287 12.21 12.67 13.25
C PRO A 287 11.85 12.22 14.66
N THR A 288 10.63 11.70 14.85
CA THR A 288 10.17 11.20 16.15
C THR A 288 10.92 9.94 16.57
N THR A 289 11.21 9.05 15.63
CA THR A 289 12.02 7.85 15.86
C THR A 289 13.44 8.23 16.26
N ILE A 290 14.07 9.19 15.55
CA ILE A 290 15.42 9.69 15.87
C ILE A 290 15.44 10.31 17.27
N SER A 291 14.42 11.09 17.65
CA SER A 291 14.38 11.71 18.97
C SER A 291 14.21 10.71 20.11
N THR A 292 13.38 9.68 19.90
CA THR A 292 13.21 8.58 20.87
C THR A 292 14.54 7.82 21.08
N PHE A 293 15.33 7.66 20.01
CA PHE A 293 16.63 6.97 20.05
C PHE A 293 17.77 7.84 20.58
N SER A 294 17.63 9.18 20.58
CA SER A 294 18.66 10.09 21.14
C SER A 294 18.64 10.14 22.68
N GLY A 295 17.69 9.50 23.34
CA GLY A 295 17.56 9.45 24.79
C GLY A 295 17.37 10.83 25.42
N SER A 296 17.76 10.97 26.69
CA SER A 296 17.62 12.22 27.47
C SER A 296 18.54 13.38 27.02
N GLN A 297 19.37 13.20 25.99
CA GLN A 297 20.22 14.22 25.40
C GLN A 297 19.57 14.94 24.20
N THR A 298 18.26 15.04 24.17
CA THR A 298 17.61 15.90 23.17
C THR A 298 17.98 17.36 23.43
N GLY A 299 18.78 17.93 22.54
CA GLY A 299 19.14 19.34 22.61
C GLY A 299 17.88 20.25 22.56
N PRO A 300 18.02 21.53 23.00
CA PRO A 300 16.88 22.45 23.09
C PRO A 300 16.14 22.66 21.75
N VAL A 301 16.82 22.50 20.64
CA VAL A 301 16.23 22.60 19.31
C VAL A 301 15.30 21.42 19.02
N MET A 302 15.71 20.19 19.34
CA MET A 302 14.91 19.00 19.12
C MET A 302 13.68 18.96 20.03
N SER A 303 13.82 19.37 21.30
CA SER A 303 12.67 19.47 22.20
C SER A 303 11.63 20.51 21.73
N THR A 304 12.09 21.62 21.15
CA THR A 304 11.20 22.64 20.55
C THR A 304 10.51 22.10 19.31
N ILE A 305 11.24 21.39 18.44
CA ILE A 305 10.65 20.74 17.26
C ILE A 305 9.57 19.74 17.69
N LEU A 306 9.85 18.88 18.68
CA LEU A 306 8.89 17.90 19.18
C LEU A 306 7.64 18.54 19.83
N ALA A 307 7.80 19.69 20.50
CA ALA A 307 6.69 20.41 21.10
C ALA A 307 5.72 20.95 20.03
N TYR A 308 6.20 21.41 18.89
CA TYR A 308 5.37 21.95 17.80
C TYR A 308 4.93 20.89 16.78
N PHE A 309 5.73 19.85 16.55
CA PHE A 309 5.48 18.74 15.63
C PHE A 309 4.99 17.46 16.33
N GLY A 310 4.56 17.57 17.58
CA GLY A 310 3.94 16.46 18.30
C GLY A 310 2.59 16.06 17.67
N PRO A 311 2.17 14.78 17.79
CA PRO A 311 0.86 14.32 17.33
C PRO A 311 -0.27 15.13 17.94
N GLY A 312 -1.24 15.57 17.11
CA GLY A 312 -2.37 16.38 17.55
C GLY A 312 -2.13 17.90 17.55
N GLN A 313 -0.89 18.38 17.34
CA GLN A 313 -0.60 19.81 17.21
C GLN A 313 -1.08 20.35 15.85
N PRO A 314 -1.57 21.61 15.77
CA PRO A 314 -2.06 22.19 14.52
C PRO A 314 -1.00 22.21 13.41
N LEU A 315 0.27 22.47 13.77
CA LEU A 315 1.38 22.52 12.82
C LEU A 315 1.66 21.11 12.24
N TYR A 316 1.61 20.07 13.09
CA TYR A 316 1.72 18.68 12.66
C TYR A 316 0.62 18.33 11.65
N LEU A 317 -0.64 18.67 11.96
CA LEU A 317 -1.79 18.40 11.09
C LEU A 317 -1.66 19.13 9.75
N ALA A 318 -1.25 20.39 9.74
CA ALA A 318 -1.02 21.15 8.52
C ALA A 318 0.10 20.56 7.66
N PHE A 319 1.23 20.20 8.28
CA PHE A 319 2.37 19.60 7.58
C PHE A 319 2.02 18.20 7.04
N PHE A 320 1.33 17.38 7.83
CA PHE A 320 0.86 16.07 7.41
C PHE A 320 -0.07 16.16 6.20
N THR A 321 -1.02 17.10 6.21
CA THR A 321 -1.91 17.37 5.08
C THR A 321 -1.14 17.79 3.83
N ALA A 322 -0.19 18.72 3.98
CA ALA A 322 0.64 19.18 2.87
C ALA A 322 1.46 18.02 2.26
N MET A 323 2.01 17.14 3.11
CA MET A 323 2.76 15.96 2.68
C MET A 323 1.88 14.94 1.94
N ILE A 324 0.66 14.68 2.41
CA ILE A 324 -0.29 13.79 1.72
C ILE A 324 -0.60 14.33 0.33
N ILE A 325 -0.90 15.62 0.21
CA ILE A 325 -1.20 16.27 -1.08
C ILE A 325 0.03 16.20 -1.99
N PHE A 326 1.21 16.57 -1.49
CA PHE A 326 2.46 16.51 -2.24
C PHE A 326 2.73 15.11 -2.80
N PHE A 327 2.67 14.07 -1.96
CA PHE A 327 2.91 12.70 -2.40
C PHE A 327 1.81 12.17 -3.31
N ALA A 328 0.56 12.61 -3.16
CA ALA A 328 -0.51 12.24 -4.06
C ALA A 328 -0.22 12.75 -5.49
N TYR A 329 0.19 14.00 -5.64
CA TYR A 329 0.59 14.57 -6.92
C TYR A 329 1.85 13.90 -7.45
N PHE A 330 2.88 13.82 -6.62
CA PHE A 330 4.15 13.21 -7.00
C PHE A 330 3.98 11.78 -7.50
N TYR A 331 3.28 10.94 -6.75
CA TYR A 331 3.09 9.53 -7.10
C TYR A 331 2.21 9.36 -8.33
N THR A 332 1.17 10.15 -8.46
CA THR A 332 0.27 10.06 -9.61
C THR A 332 1.02 10.33 -10.90
N PHE A 333 1.74 11.44 -11.04
CA PHE A 333 2.38 11.81 -12.29
C PHE A 333 3.69 11.07 -12.58
N ASN A 334 4.43 10.66 -11.57
CA ASN A 334 5.71 9.98 -11.78
C ASN A 334 5.60 8.44 -11.85
N VAL A 335 4.56 7.86 -11.23
CA VAL A 335 4.46 6.40 -11.08
C VAL A 335 3.18 5.83 -11.67
N SER A 336 2.02 6.37 -11.30
CA SER A 336 0.72 5.75 -11.59
C SER A 336 0.17 6.10 -12.97
N PHE A 337 0.29 7.35 -13.39
CA PHE A 337 -0.30 7.84 -14.63
C PHE A 337 0.63 8.80 -15.36
N LYS A 338 1.20 8.35 -16.46
CA LYS A 338 2.00 9.19 -17.37
C LYS A 338 1.16 9.56 -18.58
N PRO A 339 0.73 10.84 -18.69
CA PRO A 339 -0.14 11.27 -19.80
C PRO A 339 0.45 11.03 -21.18
N ASP A 340 1.76 11.25 -21.34
CA ASP A 340 2.46 11.07 -22.61
C ASP A 340 2.43 9.60 -23.07
N ASP A 341 2.79 8.66 -22.18
CA ASP A 341 2.81 7.22 -22.48
C ASP A 341 1.39 6.72 -22.84
N VAL A 342 0.36 7.23 -22.15
CA VAL A 342 -1.04 6.88 -22.44
C VAL A 342 -1.50 7.45 -23.78
N ALA A 343 -1.14 8.69 -24.10
CA ALA A 343 -1.49 9.34 -25.37
C ALA A 343 -0.79 8.65 -26.56
N ASP A 344 0.47 8.25 -26.41
CA ASP A 344 1.20 7.53 -27.46
C ASP A 344 0.64 6.12 -27.66
N ASN A 345 0.28 5.43 -26.58
CA ASN A 345 -0.38 4.12 -26.66
C ASN A 345 -1.73 4.22 -27.38
N LEU A 346 -2.54 5.25 -27.07
CA LEU A 346 -3.80 5.50 -27.77
C LEU A 346 -3.58 5.76 -29.26
N LYS A 347 -2.59 6.59 -29.60
CA LYS A 347 -2.22 6.89 -30.98
C LYS A 347 -1.79 5.62 -31.72
N ASN A 348 -0.95 4.78 -31.12
CA ASN A 348 -0.48 3.53 -31.71
C ASN A 348 -1.63 2.53 -31.94
N GLN A 349 -2.66 2.57 -31.11
CA GLN A 349 -3.87 1.75 -31.26
C GLN A 349 -4.92 2.38 -32.19
N ASN A 350 -4.61 3.54 -32.82
CA ASN A 350 -5.54 4.36 -33.62
C ASN A 350 -6.80 4.81 -32.84
N GLY A 351 -6.72 4.89 -31.50
CA GLY A 351 -7.75 5.45 -30.65
C GLY A 351 -7.60 6.96 -30.55
N PHE A 352 -8.71 7.69 -30.53
CA PHE A 352 -8.69 9.13 -30.33
C PHE A 352 -9.83 9.58 -29.42
N ILE A 353 -9.62 10.71 -28.75
CA ILE A 353 -10.65 11.38 -27.95
C ILE A 353 -11.43 12.29 -28.90
N PRO A 354 -12.78 12.24 -28.95
CA PRO A 354 -13.58 13.10 -29.81
C PRO A 354 -13.25 14.59 -29.60
N GLY A 355 -12.95 15.29 -30.69
CA GLY A 355 -12.64 16.72 -30.67
C GLY A 355 -11.18 17.08 -30.32
N ILE A 356 -10.29 16.10 -30.05
CA ILE A 356 -8.91 16.33 -29.67
C ILE A 356 -7.96 15.62 -30.65
N ARG A 357 -6.92 16.32 -31.11
CA ARG A 357 -5.90 15.71 -32.00
C ARG A 357 -5.08 14.66 -31.25
N PRO A 358 -4.88 13.47 -31.86
CA PRO A 358 -4.04 12.42 -31.28
C PRO A 358 -2.59 12.90 -31.05
N GLY A 359 -1.94 12.40 -29.99
CA GLY A 359 -0.58 12.75 -29.60
C GLY A 359 -0.54 13.80 -28.50
N LYS A 360 0.34 14.81 -28.62
CA LYS A 360 0.63 15.79 -27.56
C LYS A 360 -0.63 16.51 -27.01
N LYS A 361 -1.59 16.87 -27.87
CA LYS A 361 -2.85 17.49 -27.43
C LYS A 361 -3.71 16.55 -26.59
N THR A 362 -3.66 15.26 -26.86
CA THR A 362 -4.33 14.22 -26.04
C THR A 362 -3.64 14.11 -24.69
N ALA A 363 -2.29 14.14 -24.62
CA ALA A 363 -1.54 14.14 -23.36
C ALA A 363 -1.90 15.36 -22.49
N GLU A 364 -1.90 16.58 -23.05
CA GLU A 364 -2.28 17.81 -22.36
C GLU A 364 -3.73 17.75 -21.80
N HIS A 365 -4.65 17.17 -22.57
CA HIS A 365 -6.03 17.01 -22.12
C HIS A 365 -6.15 15.97 -20.98
N LEU A 366 -5.46 14.86 -21.10
CA LEU A 366 -5.42 13.82 -20.05
C LEU A 366 -4.81 14.36 -18.75
N GLU A 367 -3.71 15.11 -18.85
CA GLU A 367 -3.08 15.78 -17.71
C GLU A 367 -4.03 16.76 -17.03
N TYR A 368 -4.73 17.58 -17.81
CA TYR A 368 -5.74 18.52 -17.31
C TYR A 368 -6.87 17.81 -16.55
N VAL A 369 -7.39 16.70 -17.09
CA VAL A 369 -8.48 15.93 -16.45
C VAL A 369 -7.98 15.28 -15.17
N VAL A 370 -6.80 14.62 -15.23
CA VAL A 370 -6.22 13.93 -14.06
C VAL A 370 -5.91 14.92 -12.95
N ASN A 371 -5.35 16.10 -13.27
CA ASN A 371 -5.03 17.12 -12.28
C ASN A 371 -6.28 17.57 -11.51
N ARG A 372 -7.41 17.80 -12.20
CA ARG A 372 -8.67 18.19 -11.54
C ARG A 372 -9.27 17.08 -10.69
N VAL A 373 -9.21 15.85 -11.17
CA VAL A 373 -9.70 14.68 -10.43
C VAL A 373 -8.83 14.44 -9.19
N LEU A 374 -7.52 14.65 -9.30
CA LEU A 374 -6.57 14.48 -8.23
C LEU A 374 -6.74 15.49 -7.08
N VAL A 375 -7.20 16.71 -7.36
CA VAL A 375 -7.57 17.67 -6.29
C VAL A 375 -8.62 17.05 -5.35
N LEU A 376 -9.66 16.42 -5.92
CA LEU A 376 -10.70 15.75 -5.14
C LEU A 376 -10.13 14.50 -4.43
N GLY A 377 -9.28 13.72 -5.15
CA GLY A 377 -8.64 12.53 -4.61
C GLY A 377 -7.69 12.82 -3.44
N SER A 378 -6.83 13.83 -3.56
CA SER A 378 -5.92 14.22 -2.48
C SER A 378 -6.66 14.88 -1.30
N GLY A 379 -7.70 15.65 -1.60
CA GLY A 379 -8.55 16.27 -0.58
C GLY A 379 -9.28 15.23 0.29
N TYR A 380 -9.85 14.20 -0.34
CA TYR A 380 -10.51 13.13 0.43
C TYR A 380 -9.50 12.32 1.26
N LEU A 381 -8.31 12.00 0.70
CA LEU A 381 -7.25 11.32 1.44
C LEU A 381 -6.85 12.10 2.70
N ALA A 382 -6.62 13.41 2.54
CA ALA A 382 -6.30 14.30 3.64
C ALA A 382 -7.42 14.32 4.69
N ALA A 383 -8.68 14.48 4.26
CA ALA A 383 -9.83 14.51 5.15
C ALA A 383 -9.98 13.21 5.98
N VAL A 384 -9.84 12.04 5.34
CA VAL A 384 -9.94 10.75 6.02
C VAL A 384 -8.77 10.52 6.99
N CYS A 385 -7.56 10.95 6.63
CA CYS A 385 -6.38 10.82 7.51
C CYS A 385 -6.44 11.77 8.71
N LEU A 386 -6.95 13.00 8.53
CA LEU A 386 -7.04 14.00 9.60
C LEU A 386 -8.18 13.73 10.59
N LEU A 387 -9.28 13.16 10.11
CA LEU A 387 -10.49 12.97 10.95
C LEU A 387 -10.20 12.28 12.29
N PRO A 388 -9.50 11.13 12.35
CA PRO A 388 -9.19 10.49 13.63
C PRO A 388 -8.18 11.26 14.49
N GLU A 389 -7.24 11.99 13.87
CA GLU A 389 -6.26 12.80 14.60
C GLU A 389 -6.93 13.96 15.33
N VAL A 390 -7.89 14.63 14.68
CA VAL A 390 -8.68 15.70 15.29
C VAL A 390 -9.57 15.15 16.43
N LEU A 391 -10.17 13.97 16.22
CA LEU A 391 -11.01 13.35 17.25
C LEU A 391 -10.22 12.92 18.48
N ARG A 392 -9.01 12.41 18.30
CA ARG A 392 -8.11 12.06 19.39
C ARG A 392 -7.78 13.30 20.24
N GLY A 393 -7.49 14.41 19.59
CA GLY A 393 -7.18 15.67 20.28
C GLY A 393 -8.33 16.22 21.11
N GLN A 394 -9.58 16.00 20.71
CA GLN A 394 -10.76 16.55 21.38
C GLN A 394 -11.39 15.60 22.41
N PHE A 395 -11.42 14.30 22.16
CA PHE A 395 -12.15 13.33 22.97
C PHE A 395 -11.27 12.39 23.80
N ALA A 396 -9.94 12.53 23.76
CA ALA A 396 -8.97 11.66 24.46
C ALA A 396 -9.28 10.15 24.30
N ILE A 397 -9.74 9.75 23.11
CA ILE A 397 -10.13 8.38 22.82
C ILE A 397 -8.85 7.52 22.72
N PRO A 398 -8.70 6.46 23.52
CA PRO A 398 -7.52 5.60 23.50
C PRO A 398 -7.50 4.67 22.26
N PHE A 399 -8.03 5.12 21.15
CA PHE A 399 -8.26 4.31 19.97
C PHE A 399 -7.33 4.73 18.85
N TYR A 400 -6.32 3.88 18.60
CA TYR A 400 -5.33 4.09 17.55
C TYR A 400 -5.80 3.74 16.13
N PHE A 401 -7.11 3.61 15.91
CA PHE A 401 -7.65 3.36 14.57
C PHE A 401 -7.61 4.65 13.76
N GLY A 402 -6.39 5.03 13.35
CA GLY A 402 -6.14 6.22 12.56
C GLY A 402 -6.75 6.14 11.16
N GLY A 403 -7.00 7.29 10.53
CA GLY A 403 -7.54 7.36 9.16
C GLY A 403 -6.66 6.64 8.14
N THR A 404 -5.34 6.65 8.34
CA THR A 404 -4.39 5.89 7.52
C THR A 404 -4.62 4.38 7.62
N SER A 405 -4.92 3.86 8.80
CA SER A 405 -5.18 2.43 9.00
C SER A 405 -6.48 1.98 8.32
N VAL A 406 -7.54 2.78 8.42
CA VAL A 406 -8.82 2.51 7.72
C VAL A 406 -8.60 2.55 6.22
N LEU A 407 -7.89 3.56 5.71
CA LEU A 407 -7.55 3.66 4.29
C LEU A 407 -6.78 2.44 3.81
N ILE A 408 -5.74 2.02 4.54
CA ILE A 408 -4.92 0.85 4.19
C ILE A 408 -5.80 -0.40 4.14
N VAL A 409 -6.61 -0.63 5.17
CA VAL A 409 -7.49 -1.81 5.25
C VAL A 409 -8.46 -1.85 4.08
N VAL A 410 -9.12 -0.74 3.77
CA VAL A 410 -10.11 -0.69 2.68
C VAL A 410 -9.43 -0.79 1.32
N SER A 411 -8.38 -0.01 1.04
CA SER A 411 -7.70 -0.01 -0.26
C SER A 411 -7.04 -1.36 -0.57
N VAL A 412 -6.32 -1.94 0.40
CA VAL A 412 -5.65 -3.23 0.18
C VAL A 412 -6.67 -4.35 -0.04
N THR A 413 -7.79 -4.33 0.70
CA THR A 413 -8.89 -5.27 0.48
C THR A 413 -9.48 -5.10 -0.92
N MET A 414 -9.75 -3.86 -1.35
CA MET A 414 -10.30 -3.57 -2.67
C MET A 414 -9.35 -3.99 -3.79
N ASP A 415 -8.06 -3.69 -3.69
CA ASP A 415 -7.05 -4.05 -4.67
C ASP A 415 -6.89 -5.58 -4.76
N THR A 416 -6.90 -6.27 -3.61
CA THR A 416 -6.82 -7.74 -3.57
C THR A 416 -8.06 -8.38 -4.21
N ILE A 417 -9.26 -7.87 -3.92
CA ILE A 417 -10.51 -8.35 -4.55
C ILE A 417 -10.46 -8.12 -6.06
N GLN A 418 -10.03 -6.95 -6.53
CA GLN A 418 -9.88 -6.66 -7.96
C GLN A 418 -8.92 -7.62 -8.65
N GLN A 419 -7.79 -7.96 -8.02
CA GLN A 419 -6.84 -8.94 -8.56
C GLN A 419 -7.43 -10.35 -8.59
N VAL A 420 -8.12 -10.78 -7.55
CA VAL A 420 -8.84 -12.06 -7.53
C VAL A 420 -9.86 -12.13 -8.66
N GLN A 421 -10.66 -11.07 -8.86
CA GLN A 421 -11.65 -10.98 -9.93
C GLN A 421 -11.00 -11.04 -11.32
N SER A 422 -9.89 -10.34 -11.54
CA SER A 422 -9.17 -10.36 -12.81
C SER A 422 -8.62 -11.75 -13.15
N HIS A 423 -8.08 -12.47 -12.17
CA HIS A 423 -7.63 -13.85 -12.35
C HIS A 423 -8.79 -14.82 -12.64
N LEU A 424 -9.92 -14.66 -11.97
CA LEU A 424 -11.13 -15.47 -12.24
C LEU A 424 -11.65 -15.24 -13.65
N LEU A 425 -11.69 -13.99 -14.11
CA LEU A 425 -12.10 -13.67 -15.48
C LEU A 425 -11.14 -14.28 -16.49
N ALA A 426 -9.84 -14.17 -16.30
CA ALA A 426 -8.84 -14.78 -17.18
C ALA A 426 -9.03 -16.29 -17.29
N HIS A 427 -9.26 -16.99 -16.19
CA HIS A 427 -9.52 -18.42 -16.17
C HIS A 427 -10.81 -18.81 -16.88
N GLN A 428 -11.88 -18.00 -16.74
CA GLN A 428 -13.14 -18.23 -17.47
C GLN A 428 -12.97 -18.06 -18.99
N TYR A 429 -12.22 -17.04 -19.44
CA TYR A 429 -11.90 -16.84 -20.85
C TYR A 429 -11.09 -18.01 -21.42
N GLU A 430 -10.10 -18.50 -20.70
CA GLU A 430 -9.29 -19.65 -21.11
C GLU A 430 -10.15 -20.92 -21.27
N SER A 431 -11.06 -21.17 -20.33
CA SER A 431 -12.01 -22.29 -20.40
C SER A 431 -12.97 -22.20 -21.59
N LEU A 432 -13.40 -20.98 -21.97
CA LEU A 432 -14.24 -20.73 -23.13
C LEU A 432 -13.48 -20.94 -24.44
N ILE A 433 -12.24 -20.50 -24.53
CA ILE A 433 -11.35 -20.71 -25.69
C ILE A 433 -11.13 -22.21 -25.90
N GLN A 434 -10.79 -22.95 -24.85
CA GLN A 434 -10.62 -24.41 -24.93
C GLN A 434 -11.89 -25.11 -25.41
N LYS A 435 -13.07 -24.74 -24.89
CA LYS A 435 -14.36 -25.28 -25.34
C LYS A 435 -14.67 -24.91 -26.80
N SER A 436 -14.30 -23.71 -27.26
CA SER A 436 -14.50 -23.30 -28.66
C SER A 436 -13.56 -24.05 -29.63
N GLN A 437 -12.32 -24.32 -29.22
CA GLN A 437 -11.37 -25.13 -30.01
C GLN A 437 -11.81 -26.59 -30.11
N ILE A 438 -12.40 -27.17 -29.07
CA ILE A 438 -12.96 -28.53 -29.08
C ILE A 438 -14.16 -28.62 -30.03
N ARG A 439 -15.00 -27.57 -30.10
CA ARG A 439 -16.13 -27.49 -31.05
C ARG A 439 -15.70 -27.22 -32.50
N GLY A 440 -14.52 -26.59 -32.71
CA GLY A 440 -13.97 -26.30 -34.04
C GLY A 440 -13.27 -27.48 -34.73
N LYS A 441 -13.02 -28.59 -34.05
CA LYS A 441 -12.38 -29.79 -34.61
C LYS A 441 -13.26 -30.58 -35.58
N GLY A 442 -14.45 -30.11 -35.92
CA GLY A 442 -15.33 -30.73 -36.94
C GLY A 442 -15.08 -30.31 -38.40
N LYS A 443 -14.18 -29.35 -38.68
CA LYS A 443 -13.70 -29.03 -40.03
C LYS A 443 -12.19 -28.95 -40.04
N ALA A 444 -11.53 -30.07 -40.26
CA ALA A 444 -10.13 -30.11 -40.59
C ALA A 444 -9.93 -29.39 -41.94
N VAL A 445 -9.43 -28.15 -41.89
CA VAL A 445 -8.86 -27.50 -43.06
C VAL A 445 -7.44 -28.05 -43.19
N SER A 446 -7.27 -28.96 -44.13
CA SER A 446 -5.96 -29.47 -44.58
C SER A 446 -5.14 -28.28 -45.09
N TYR A 447 -4.18 -27.81 -44.31
CA TYR A 447 -3.13 -26.96 -44.84
C TYR A 447 -2.11 -27.85 -45.57
N THR A 448 -2.26 -27.95 -46.89
CA THR A 448 -1.24 -28.46 -47.76
C THR A 448 -0.01 -27.56 -47.68
N HIS A 449 1.11 -28.17 -47.41
CA HIS A 449 2.44 -27.59 -47.36
C HIS A 449 2.71 -26.68 -48.56
N LEU A 450 3.01 -25.42 -48.33
CA LEU A 450 3.79 -24.58 -49.22
C LEU A 450 5.24 -24.69 -48.78
N THR A 451 5.95 -25.61 -49.42
CA THR A 451 7.41 -25.66 -49.43
C THR A 451 7.94 -24.42 -50.15
N LEU A 452 8.65 -23.57 -49.42
CA LEU A 452 9.46 -22.51 -50.01
C LEU A 452 10.67 -23.14 -50.74
N PRO A 453 10.97 -22.76 -52.00
CA PRO A 453 12.20 -23.16 -52.63
C PRO A 453 13.37 -22.37 -52.06
N THR A 454 14.40 -23.10 -51.64
CA THR A 454 15.75 -22.60 -51.37
C THR A 454 16.43 -22.19 -52.68
N THR A 455 16.76 -20.91 -52.84
CA THR A 455 17.96 -20.40 -53.51
C THR A 455 18.37 -19.09 -52.88
#